data_3bd19d0d105c63cc850d53ab79eeb19f
#
_entry.id   3bd19d0d105c63cc850d53ab79eeb19f
#
_cell.length_a   1.000
_cell.length_b   1.000
_cell.length_c   1.000
_cell.angle_alpha   90.00
_cell.angle_beta   90.00
_cell.angle_gamma   90.00
#
_symmetry.space_group_name_H-M   'P 1'
#
loop_
_entity.id
_entity.type
_entity.pdbx_description
1 polymer ?
#
loop_
_entity_poly.entity_id
_entity_poly.type
_entity_poly.pdbx_seq_one_letter_code
_entity_poly.pdbx_strand_id
1 'polypeptide(L)'
;ARTEDEGKGIIRVDGLIRNNAKVNLGDKVEVKKAQVKPAQKVVLAPMMDQSGRVQFGPGIEEVILRGLNRRPLTKGDVVIVPGLTLMGGRLPFAVTVVQPKGIVQIQADTVIQVHEDPVKEEELTTTGVVYEDIGGLKEEIKKVREMIELPLKHPELFEALGIDPPKGVLLY
;
A
#
# COMPACT_ATOMS: atom_id res chain seq x y z
N ALA A 1 0.10 -22.77 12.28
CA ALA A 1 0.52 -23.91 11.47
C ALA A 1 -0.34 -25.10 11.83
N ARG A 2 -0.79 -25.87 10.85
CA ARG A 2 -1.52 -27.14 11.09
C ARG A 2 -0.49 -28.26 11.11
N THR A 3 -0.60 -29.17 12.04
CA THR A 3 0.28 -30.36 12.15
C THR A 3 0.29 -31.21 10.87
N GLU A 4 -0.81 -31.18 10.11
CA GLU A 4 -0.96 -31.85 8.82
C GLU A 4 -0.03 -31.33 7.72
N ASP A 5 0.52 -30.13 7.86
CA ASP A 5 1.35 -29.45 6.88
C ASP A 5 2.84 -29.55 7.20
N GLU A 6 3.19 -30.12 8.34
CA GLU A 6 4.56 -30.29 8.78
C GLU A 6 5.31 -31.24 7.85
N GLY A 7 6.49 -30.83 7.38
CA GLY A 7 7.33 -31.62 6.47
C GLY A 7 6.90 -31.57 4.99
N LYS A 8 5.75 -30.95 4.63
CA LYS A 8 5.29 -30.88 3.22
C LYS A 8 5.89 -29.74 2.42
N GLY A 9 6.72 -28.89 3.04
CA GLY A 9 7.31 -27.73 2.36
C GLY A 9 6.27 -26.71 1.87
N ILE A 10 5.12 -26.61 2.55
CA ILE A 10 4.05 -25.68 2.22
C ILE A 10 3.84 -24.67 3.35
N ILE A 11 3.46 -23.47 2.99
CA ILE A 11 3.01 -22.43 3.92
C ILE A 11 1.57 -22.05 3.58
N ARG A 12 0.69 -22.01 4.58
CA ARG A 12 -0.69 -21.51 4.43
C ARG A 12 -0.80 -20.16 5.05
N VAL A 13 -1.23 -19.21 4.27
CA VAL A 13 -1.51 -17.83 4.67
C VAL A 13 -2.90 -17.45 4.18
N ASP A 14 -3.53 -16.51 4.88
CA ASP A 14 -4.82 -15.96 4.44
C ASP A 14 -4.66 -15.05 3.20
N GLY A 15 -5.79 -14.64 2.62
CA GLY A 15 -5.81 -13.80 1.43
C GLY A 15 -5.14 -12.45 1.64
N LEU A 16 -5.30 -11.86 2.83
CA LEU A 16 -4.72 -10.55 3.16
C LEU A 16 -3.19 -10.61 3.24
N ILE A 17 -2.65 -11.61 3.96
CA ILE A 17 -1.20 -11.82 4.06
C ILE A 17 -0.61 -12.14 2.69
N ARG A 18 -1.31 -12.95 1.89
CA ARG A 18 -0.89 -13.28 0.54
C ARG A 18 -0.83 -12.03 -0.37
N ASN A 19 -1.84 -11.18 -0.28
CA ASN A 19 -1.89 -9.93 -1.02
C ASN A 19 -0.75 -8.98 -0.59
N ASN A 20 -0.50 -8.83 0.71
CA ASN A 20 0.61 -8.04 1.24
C ASN A 20 1.97 -8.58 0.79
N ALA A 21 2.12 -9.90 0.71
CA ALA A 21 3.34 -10.55 0.21
C ALA A 21 3.46 -10.52 -1.33
N LYS A 22 2.42 -10.06 -2.06
CA LYS A 22 2.34 -10.02 -3.53
C LYS A 22 2.61 -11.39 -4.17
N VAL A 23 2.05 -12.45 -3.60
CA VAL A 23 2.20 -13.83 -4.08
C VAL A 23 0.84 -14.47 -4.35
N ASN A 24 0.81 -15.41 -5.30
CA ASN A 24 -0.38 -16.16 -5.71
C ASN A 24 -0.40 -17.56 -5.09
N LEU A 25 -1.54 -18.24 -5.26
CA LEU A 25 -1.65 -19.65 -4.88
C LEU A 25 -0.73 -20.49 -5.76
N GLY A 26 0.10 -21.31 -5.11
CA GLY A 26 1.05 -22.18 -5.79
C GLY A 26 2.44 -21.57 -6.04
N ASP A 27 2.62 -20.29 -5.76
CA ASP A 27 3.92 -19.67 -5.87
C ASP A 27 4.92 -20.25 -4.86
N LYS A 28 6.17 -20.34 -5.28
CA LYS A 28 7.28 -20.70 -4.40
C LYS A 28 7.75 -19.46 -3.65
N VAL A 29 7.79 -19.53 -2.34
CA VAL A 29 8.18 -18.43 -1.47
C VAL A 29 9.35 -18.81 -0.58
N GLU A 30 10.20 -17.85 -0.30
CA GLU A 30 11.26 -17.98 0.70
C GLU A 30 10.83 -17.27 1.98
N VAL A 31 10.89 -17.96 3.11
CA VAL A 31 10.55 -17.39 4.42
C VAL A 31 11.82 -17.10 5.19
N LYS A 32 12.02 -15.83 5.52
CA LYS A 32 13.17 -15.37 6.31
C LYS A 32 12.73 -14.70 7.61
N LYS A 33 13.54 -14.86 8.65
CA LYS A 33 13.35 -14.10 9.90
C LYS A 33 13.69 -12.63 9.64
N ALA A 34 12.72 -11.75 9.90
CA ALA A 34 12.91 -10.32 9.77
C ALA A 34 13.32 -9.67 11.10
N GLN A 35 14.15 -8.63 11.01
CA GLN A 35 14.39 -7.73 12.14
C GLN A 35 13.30 -6.66 12.17
N VAL A 36 12.60 -6.58 13.27
CA VAL A 36 11.48 -5.67 13.47
C VAL A 36 11.90 -4.57 14.42
N LYS A 37 11.67 -3.31 14.03
CA LYS A 37 11.97 -2.13 14.86
C LYS A 37 10.69 -1.64 15.55
N PRO A 38 10.76 -1.01 16.74
CA PRO A 38 9.59 -0.34 17.31
C PRO A 38 9.11 0.77 16.37
N ALA A 39 7.81 0.84 16.15
CA ALA A 39 7.19 1.90 15.36
C ALA A 39 7.11 3.17 16.19
N GLN A 40 7.64 4.27 15.66
CA GLN A 40 7.45 5.61 16.22
C GLN A 40 6.17 6.25 15.70
N LYS A 41 5.95 6.15 14.39
CA LYS A 41 4.77 6.70 13.71
C LYS A 41 4.31 5.76 12.61
N VAL A 42 2.99 5.59 12.52
CA VAL A 42 2.31 4.87 11.44
C VAL A 42 1.16 5.71 10.92
N VAL A 43 1.10 5.87 9.61
CA VAL A 43 0.00 6.57 8.95
C VAL A 43 -0.81 5.57 8.14
N LEU A 44 -2.11 5.61 8.32
CA LEU A 44 -3.06 4.70 7.70
C LEU A 44 -4.07 5.50 6.87
N ALA A 45 -4.51 4.94 5.77
CA ALA A 45 -5.59 5.49 4.95
C ALA A 45 -6.66 4.40 4.72
N PRO A 46 -7.94 4.72 4.77
CA PRO A 46 -9.00 3.76 4.48
C PRO A 46 -8.94 3.35 3.00
N MET A 47 -9.24 2.08 2.72
CA MET A 47 -9.35 1.57 1.35
C MET A 47 -10.83 1.47 0.98
N MET A 48 -11.24 2.24 -0.01
CA MET A 48 -12.61 2.21 -0.53
C MET A 48 -12.60 2.42 -2.04
N ASP A 49 -13.46 1.70 -2.74
CA ASP A 49 -13.63 1.84 -4.20
C ASP A 49 -14.39 3.10 -4.60
N GLN A 50 -15.12 3.71 -3.64
CA GLN A 50 -15.92 4.91 -3.89
C GLN A 50 -15.17 6.16 -3.44
N SER A 51 -15.21 7.18 -4.29
CA SER A 51 -14.67 8.50 -3.98
C SER A 51 -15.54 9.18 -2.92
N GLY A 52 -15.06 9.21 -1.70
CA GLY A 52 -15.73 9.88 -0.58
C GLY A 52 -14.82 9.93 0.62
N ARG A 53 -14.80 11.05 1.34
CA ARG A 53 -14.06 11.16 2.60
C ARG A 53 -14.74 10.32 3.66
N VAL A 54 -13.95 9.55 4.38
CA VAL A 54 -14.41 8.79 5.53
C VAL A 54 -14.19 9.63 6.77
N GLN A 55 -15.29 10.08 7.39
CA GLN A 55 -15.20 10.75 8.67
C GLN A 55 -15.15 9.70 9.79
N PHE A 56 -14.06 9.71 10.51
CA PHE A 56 -13.89 8.89 11.70
C PHE A 56 -14.27 9.72 12.94
N GLY A 57 -14.92 9.08 13.89
CA GLY A 57 -15.18 9.68 15.20
C GLY A 57 -13.88 9.87 16.01
N PRO A 58 -13.91 10.72 17.04
CA PRO A 58 -12.76 10.91 17.92
C PRO A 58 -12.36 9.59 18.59
N GLY A 59 -11.06 9.36 18.74
CA GLY A 59 -10.50 8.15 19.35
C GLY A 59 -10.26 6.99 18.40
N ILE A 60 -10.42 7.19 17.08
CA ILE A 60 -10.13 6.15 16.09
C ILE A 60 -8.68 5.67 16.18
N GLU A 61 -7.74 6.56 16.46
CA GLU A 61 -6.32 6.25 16.60
C GLU A 61 -6.07 5.28 17.74
N GLU A 62 -6.77 5.44 18.87
CA GLU A 62 -6.65 4.54 20.03
C GLU A 62 -7.23 3.14 19.71
N VAL A 63 -8.33 3.09 18.98
CA VAL A 63 -8.94 1.81 18.55
C VAL A 63 -7.98 1.06 17.64
N ILE A 64 -7.37 1.78 16.69
CA ILE A 64 -6.38 1.22 15.78
C ILE A 64 -5.13 0.76 16.54
N LEU A 65 -4.59 1.61 17.41
CA LEU A 65 -3.42 1.30 18.22
C LEU A 65 -3.63 0.01 19.02
N ARG A 66 -4.79 -0.12 19.68
CA ARG A 66 -5.17 -1.30 20.46
C ARG A 66 -5.34 -2.54 19.58
N GLY A 67 -6.03 -2.38 18.43
CA GLY A 67 -6.33 -3.49 17.51
C GLY A 67 -5.10 -4.02 16.77
N LEU A 68 -4.09 -3.16 16.51
CA LEU A 68 -2.87 -3.52 15.81
C LEU A 68 -1.64 -3.65 16.74
N ASN A 69 -1.83 -3.59 18.07
CA ASN A 69 -0.74 -3.71 19.03
C ASN A 69 0.08 -4.99 18.80
N ARG A 70 1.41 -4.86 18.82
CA ARG A 70 2.38 -5.93 18.55
C ARG A 70 2.34 -6.51 17.13
N ARG A 71 1.56 -5.92 16.22
CA ARG A 71 1.52 -6.35 14.83
C ARG A 71 2.71 -5.77 14.06
N PRO A 72 3.49 -6.59 13.35
CA PRO A 72 4.50 -6.07 12.44
C PRO A 72 3.82 -5.54 11.19
N LEU A 73 4.32 -4.41 10.66
CA LEU A 73 3.82 -3.72 9.49
C LEU A 73 4.96 -3.18 8.65
N THR A 74 4.69 -3.04 7.36
CA THR A 74 5.55 -2.29 6.44
C THR A 74 4.71 -1.35 5.58
N LYS A 75 5.35 -0.37 4.96
CA LYS A 75 4.67 0.52 4.01
C LYS A 75 4.08 -0.30 2.86
N GLY A 76 2.84 -0.04 2.49
CA GLY A 76 2.10 -0.73 1.44
C GLY A 76 1.30 -1.94 1.93
N ASP A 77 1.42 -2.33 3.20
CA ASP A 77 0.57 -3.39 3.76
C ASP A 77 -0.89 -2.92 3.84
N VAL A 78 -1.79 -3.85 3.59
CA VAL A 78 -3.21 -3.71 3.90
C VAL A 78 -3.50 -4.41 5.20
N VAL A 79 -4.19 -3.74 6.10
CA VAL A 79 -4.54 -4.27 7.42
C VAL A 79 -6.03 -4.12 7.71
N ILE A 80 -6.56 -5.06 8.46
CA ILE A 80 -7.91 -4.98 9.02
C ILE A 80 -7.75 -4.80 10.53
N VAL A 81 -8.37 -3.75 11.06
CA VAL A 81 -8.35 -3.44 12.49
C VAL A 81 -9.46 -4.25 13.19
N PRO A 82 -9.12 -5.15 14.12
CA PRO A 82 -10.13 -5.87 14.89
C PRO A 82 -11.03 -4.89 15.69
N GLY A 83 -12.33 -5.12 15.63
CA GLY A 83 -13.30 -4.28 16.35
C GLY A 83 -13.71 -3.00 15.62
N LEU A 84 -13.10 -2.68 14.48
CA LEU A 84 -13.51 -1.56 13.64
C LEU A 84 -14.35 -2.06 12.47
N THR A 85 -15.63 -1.70 12.48
CA THR A 85 -16.56 -1.99 11.39
C THR A 85 -17.19 -0.70 10.90
N LEU A 86 -17.34 -0.56 9.59
CA LEU A 86 -18.02 0.55 8.94
C LEU A 86 -19.15 -0.02 8.07
N MET A 87 -20.37 0.49 8.21
CA MET A 87 -21.54 0.06 7.44
C MET A 87 -21.76 -1.48 7.45
N GLY A 88 -21.46 -2.14 8.59
CA GLY A 88 -21.62 -3.59 8.74
C GLY A 88 -20.51 -4.45 8.14
N GLY A 89 -19.48 -3.84 7.54
CA GLY A 89 -18.32 -4.51 6.98
C GLY A 89 -17.00 -4.17 7.69
N ARG A 90 -15.98 -4.97 7.43
CA ARG A 90 -14.62 -4.68 7.89
C ARG A 90 -13.97 -3.70 6.92
N LEU A 91 -13.54 -2.56 7.42
CA LEU A 91 -12.82 -1.56 6.62
C LEU A 91 -11.33 -1.92 6.57
N PRO A 92 -10.77 -2.21 5.40
CA PRO A 92 -9.34 -2.36 5.25
C PRO A 92 -8.66 -0.98 5.26
N PHE A 93 -7.46 -0.92 5.82
CA PHE A 93 -6.59 0.25 5.82
C PHE A 93 -5.28 -0.06 5.13
N ALA A 94 -4.83 0.87 4.31
CA ALA A 94 -3.51 0.86 3.73
C ALA A 94 -2.50 1.54 4.65
N VAL A 95 -1.34 0.95 4.84
CA VAL A 95 -0.21 1.54 5.55
C VAL A 95 0.54 2.43 4.58
N THR A 96 0.38 3.76 4.68
CA THR A 96 0.98 4.72 3.75
C THR A 96 2.37 5.17 4.19
N VAL A 97 2.58 5.33 5.51
CA VAL A 97 3.87 5.73 6.07
C VAL A 97 4.19 4.92 7.31
N VAL A 98 5.45 4.51 7.45
CA VAL A 98 6.01 3.92 8.67
C VAL A 98 7.30 4.64 9.04
N GLN A 99 7.50 4.88 10.34
CA GLN A 99 8.73 5.42 10.89
C GLN A 99 9.17 4.57 12.09
N PRO A 100 10.44 4.11 12.09
CA PRO A 100 11.48 4.22 11.07
C PRO A 100 11.13 3.41 9.80
N LYS A 101 11.80 3.68 8.68
CA LYS A 101 11.60 2.92 7.43
C LYS A 101 11.94 1.44 7.63
N GLY A 102 11.18 0.57 6.97
CA GLY A 102 11.32 -0.88 7.00
C GLY A 102 10.19 -1.58 7.74
N ILE A 103 10.48 -2.74 8.31
CA ILE A 103 9.49 -3.50 9.08
C ILE A 103 9.45 -2.96 10.50
N VAL A 104 8.28 -2.48 10.91
CA VAL A 104 8.07 -1.90 12.24
C VAL A 104 6.99 -2.67 12.99
N GLN A 105 7.06 -2.66 14.31
CA GLN A 105 6.03 -3.24 15.17
C GLN A 105 5.33 -2.14 15.96
N ILE A 106 4.02 -2.11 15.91
CA ILE A 106 3.22 -1.17 16.69
C ILE A 106 3.36 -1.49 18.18
N GLN A 107 3.65 -0.47 18.96
CA GLN A 107 3.75 -0.50 20.42
C GLN A 107 2.78 0.51 21.05
N ALA A 108 2.66 0.51 22.36
CA ALA A 108 1.73 1.39 23.07
C ALA A 108 2.03 2.88 22.90
N ASP A 109 3.29 3.23 22.62
CA ASP A 109 3.81 4.58 22.41
C ASP A 109 3.84 5.01 20.94
N THR A 110 3.40 4.14 20.02
CA THR A 110 3.36 4.45 18.60
C THR A 110 2.32 5.52 18.29
N VAL A 111 2.72 6.57 17.57
CA VAL A 111 1.80 7.61 17.09
C VAL A 111 1.07 7.08 15.87
N ILE A 112 -0.24 6.91 15.97
CA ILE A 112 -1.12 6.57 14.85
C ILE A 112 -1.70 7.83 14.26
N GLN A 113 -1.71 7.93 12.95
CA GLN A 113 -2.44 8.95 12.20
C GLN A 113 -3.32 8.28 11.14
N VAL A 114 -4.51 8.81 10.93
CA VAL A 114 -5.45 8.30 9.94
C VAL A 114 -5.77 9.42 8.95
N HIS A 115 -5.60 9.14 7.66
CA HIS A 115 -6.07 10.02 6.61
C HIS A 115 -7.57 9.80 6.38
N GLU A 116 -8.30 10.87 6.14
CA GLU A 116 -9.73 10.81 5.79
C GLU A 116 -9.96 10.49 4.31
N ASP A 117 -8.97 10.82 3.47
CA ASP A 117 -9.02 10.55 2.05
C ASP A 117 -8.68 9.07 1.80
N PRO A 118 -9.56 8.31 1.13
CA PRO A 118 -9.34 6.91 0.83
C PRO A 118 -8.25 6.74 -0.21
N VAL A 119 -7.50 5.65 -0.09
CA VAL A 119 -6.51 5.21 -1.07
C VAL A 119 -7.09 4.05 -1.86
N LYS A 120 -6.94 4.09 -3.19
CA LYS A 120 -7.35 2.99 -4.05
C LYS A 120 -6.31 1.87 -4.02
N GLU A 121 -6.75 0.63 -4.20
CA GLU A 121 -5.87 -0.54 -4.23
C GLU A 121 -4.81 -0.42 -5.34
N GLU A 122 -5.15 0.21 -6.45
CA GLU A 122 -4.25 0.50 -7.57
C GLU A 122 -3.06 1.38 -7.18
N GLU A 123 -3.24 2.32 -6.26
CA GLU A 123 -2.17 3.20 -5.76
C GLU A 123 -1.19 2.47 -4.83
N LEU A 124 -1.61 1.37 -4.21
CA LEU A 124 -0.75 0.53 -3.36
C LEU A 124 0.03 -0.50 -4.17
N THR A 125 -0.51 -0.90 -5.32
CA THR A 125 0.12 -1.84 -6.24
C THR A 125 1.14 -1.18 -7.15
N THR A 126 1.29 0.15 -7.11
CA THR A 126 2.48 0.75 -7.69
C THR A 126 3.68 0.07 -7.05
N THR A 127 4.19 -0.91 -7.76
CA THR A 127 5.49 -1.51 -7.52
C THR A 127 6.38 -0.35 -7.13
N GLY A 128 7.05 -0.42 -5.99
CA GLY A 128 7.88 0.68 -5.48
C GLY A 128 9.06 1.02 -6.38
N VAL A 129 8.95 0.75 -7.67
CA VAL A 129 9.82 1.18 -8.76
C VAL A 129 9.42 2.61 -9.07
N VAL A 130 10.27 3.53 -8.66
CA VAL A 130 10.18 4.94 -9.04
C VAL A 130 11.12 5.18 -10.21
N TYR A 131 10.88 6.26 -10.95
CA TYR A 131 11.73 6.61 -12.08
C TYR A 131 13.23 6.72 -11.71
N GLU A 132 13.51 7.04 -10.45
CA GLU A 132 14.84 7.12 -9.88
C GLU A 132 15.55 5.75 -9.78
N ASP A 133 14.81 4.66 -9.79
CA ASP A 133 15.35 3.29 -9.76
C ASP A 133 15.83 2.83 -11.14
N ILE A 134 15.44 3.55 -12.20
CA ILE A 134 15.88 3.28 -13.56
C ILE A 134 17.21 4.01 -13.79
N GLY A 135 18.31 3.28 -13.71
CA GLY A 135 19.64 3.82 -13.95
C GLY A 135 19.94 4.07 -15.44
N GLY A 136 20.62 5.18 -15.73
CA GLY A 136 21.26 5.38 -17.05
C GLY A 136 20.42 6.04 -18.16
N LEU A 137 19.08 6.19 -17.99
CA LEU A 137 18.15 6.67 -19.02
C LEU A 137 17.48 8.00 -18.65
N LYS A 138 18.19 8.94 -18.07
CA LYS A 138 17.60 10.18 -17.52
C LYS A 138 16.90 11.05 -18.57
N GLU A 139 17.46 11.17 -19.75
CA GLU A 139 16.88 11.98 -20.85
C GLU A 139 15.66 11.29 -21.46
N GLU A 140 15.72 9.97 -21.62
CA GLU A 140 14.62 9.16 -22.13
C GLU A 140 13.45 9.13 -21.16
N ILE A 141 13.70 8.98 -19.87
CA ILE A 141 12.70 9.06 -18.81
C ILE A 141 12.01 10.42 -18.82
N LYS A 142 12.76 11.51 -18.96
CA LYS A 142 12.21 12.86 -19.05
C LYS A 142 11.25 13.00 -20.23
N LYS A 143 11.63 12.51 -21.40
CA LYS A 143 10.76 12.50 -22.60
C LYS A 143 9.50 11.66 -22.40
N VAL A 144 9.62 10.48 -21.81
CA VAL A 144 8.46 9.61 -21.49
C VAL A 144 7.51 10.30 -20.52
N ARG A 145 8.03 10.95 -19.47
CA ARG A 145 7.21 11.73 -18.52
C ARG A 145 6.47 12.88 -19.21
N GLU A 146 7.14 13.63 -20.04
CA GLU A 146 6.54 14.75 -20.77
C GLU A 146 5.48 14.29 -21.78
N MET A 147 5.67 13.15 -22.44
CA MET A 147 4.76 12.65 -23.47
C MET A 147 3.59 11.84 -22.92
N ILE A 148 3.72 11.20 -21.78
CA ILE A 148 2.68 10.32 -21.22
C ILE A 148 2.07 10.90 -19.94
N GLU A 149 2.90 11.27 -18.98
CA GLU A 149 2.45 11.67 -17.65
C GLU A 149 1.74 13.03 -17.68
N LEU A 150 2.27 13.98 -18.46
CA LEU A 150 1.67 15.31 -18.59
C LEU A 150 0.26 15.28 -19.19
N PRO A 151 0.01 14.57 -20.31
CA PRO A 151 -1.33 14.47 -20.88
C PRO A 151 -2.34 13.77 -19.97
N LEU A 152 -1.88 12.76 -19.19
CA LEU A 152 -2.73 12.05 -18.25
C LEU A 152 -3.09 12.87 -17.02
N LYS A 153 -2.17 13.71 -16.53
CA LYS A 153 -2.39 14.57 -15.36
C LYS A 153 -3.15 15.86 -15.69
N HIS A 154 -2.95 16.37 -16.90
CA HIS A 154 -3.46 17.66 -17.34
C HIS A 154 -4.08 17.57 -18.74
N PRO A 155 -5.13 16.77 -18.95
CA PRO A 155 -5.78 16.63 -20.24
C PRO A 155 -6.31 17.98 -20.76
N GLU A 156 -6.73 18.85 -19.85
CA GLU A 156 -7.26 20.18 -20.14
C GLU A 156 -6.25 21.08 -20.90
N LEU A 157 -4.95 20.90 -20.69
CA LEU A 157 -3.92 21.67 -21.41
C LEU A 157 -3.82 21.24 -22.87
N PHE A 158 -3.98 19.96 -23.16
CA PHE A 158 -3.89 19.41 -24.50
C PHE A 158 -5.15 19.74 -25.30
N GLU A 159 -6.32 19.68 -24.67
CA GLU A 159 -7.58 20.14 -25.29
C GLU A 159 -7.55 21.63 -25.64
N ALA A 160 -7.03 22.48 -24.73
CA ALA A 160 -6.88 23.92 -24.98
C ALA A 160 -5.92 24.26 -26.10
N LEU A 161 -4.91 23.42 -26.35
CA LEU A 161 -3.94 23.58 -27.41
C LEU A 161 -4.37 22.91 -28.73
N GLY A 162 -5.48 22.16 -28.72
CA GLY A 162 -5.96 21.38 -29.87
C GLY A 162 -5.03 20.26 -30.28
N ILE A 163 -4.26 19.72 -29.35
CA ILE A 163 -3.28 18.64 -29.57
C ILE A 163 -3.85 17.35 -29.00
N ASP A 164 -4.02 16.34 -29.86
CA ASP A 164 -4.37 14.99 -29.40
C ASP A 164 -3.18 14.35 -28.66
N PRO A 165 -3.34 13.89 -27.41
CA PRO A 165 -2.28 13.21 -26.70
C PRO A 165 -1.93 11.87 -27.38
N PRO A 166 -0.66 11.45 -27.36
CA PRO A 166 -0.26 10.18 -27.94
C PRO A 166 -0.96 9.02 -27.21
N LYS A 167 -1.51 8.08 -27.97
CA LYS A 167 -2.25 6.92 -27.42
C LYS A 167 -1.35 5.76 -26.97
N GLY A 168 -0.05 5.85 -27.19
CA GLY A 168 0.91 4.83 -26.80
C GLY A 168 2.34 5.20 -27.17
N VAL A 169 3.29 4.54 -26.52
CA VAL A 169 4.74 4.68 -26.79
C VAL A 169 5.33 3.30 -26.98
N LEU A 170 6.08 3.13 -28.04
CA LEU A 170 6.85 1.92 -28.30
C LEU A 170 8.30 2.17 -27.87
N LEU A 171 8.80 1.32 -26.98
CA LEU A 171 10.20 1.29 -26.55
C LEU A 171 10.91 0.16 -27.34
N TYR A 172 12.06 0.47 -27.95
CA TYR A 172 12.85 -0.50 -28.74
C TYR A 172 14.34 -0.34 -28.38
#